data_1f31aa46e932efec271e010ce9eb94a8
#
_entry.id   1f31aa46e932efec271e010ce9eb94a8
#
_cell.length_a   1.000
_cell.length_b   1.000
_cell.length_c   1.000
_cell.angle_alpha   90.00
_cell.angle_beta   90.00
_cell.angle_gamma   90.00
#
_symmetry.space_group_name_H-M   'P 1'
#
loop_
_entity.id
_entity.type
_entity.pdbx_description
1 polymer ?
#
loop_
_entity_poly.entity_id
_entity_poly.type
_entity_poly.pdbx_seq_one_letter_code
_entity_poly.pdbx_strand_id
1 'polypeptide(L)'
;MADVSDVYDTLAEWISTLLYPNGPQNPSALTYNGAPVAFRVYPGWPVTQNLNADLASGVVNVNVYPLPSERNISTLDKDPWILSQPTPTLTTSVSGQTVTIGGTVTAGEAVGISVGGTSYAYLVQASDTPGTIAAALAGLVPDATASGATVTVATAANLASRIGVPATVVTPVKRQSRQFQIVVWAPSPVLRDRVASFLDSWLGDLYRLPLPDGSAANLKYHNSPVNDLLQKEGAWRRDLFYEVIFDTTRTETLMTVVGTTLSLSLQPAP
;
A
#
# COMPACT_ATOMS: atom_id res chain seq x y z
N MET A 1 3.01 -4.52 -1.74
CA MET A 1 2.45 -5.26 -2.90
C MET A 1 0.99 -5.54 -2.58
N ALA A 2 0.09 -5.21 -3.46
CA ALA A 2 -1.34 -5.52 -3.29
C ALA A 2 -1.83 -6.45 -4.40
N ASP A 3 -2.75 -7.34 -4.05
CA ASP A 3 -3.48 -8.20 -4.98
C ASP A 3 -4.92 -8.46 -4.49
N VAL A 4 -5.57 -9.45 -5.06
CA VAL A 4 -6.94 -9.80 -4.69
C VAL A 4 -7.07 -10.25 -3.23
N SER A 5 -6.04 -10.87 -2.64
CA SER A 5 -6.06 -11.32 -1.24
C SER A 5 -6.07 -10.14 -0.28
N ASP A 6 -5.24 -9.12 -0.54
CA ASP A 6 -5.23 -7.90 0.28
C ASP A 6 -6.59 -7.18 0.27
N VAL A 7 -7.29 -7.22 -0.87
CA VAL A 7 -8.63 -6.60 -0.97
C VAL A 7 -9.64 -7.30 -0.09
N TYR A 8 -9.77 -8.65 -0.16
CA TYR A 8 -10.78 -9.32 0.65
C TYR A 8 -10.41 -9.40 2.13
N ASP A 9 -9.11 -9.46 2.46
CA ASP A 9 -8.62 -9.40 3.85
C ASP A 9 -8.93 -8.03 4.46
N THR A 10 -8.56 -6.95 3.78
CA THR A 10 -8.83 -5.58 4.23
C THR A 10 -10.34 -5.30 4.32
N LEU A 11 -11.14 -5.81 3.40
CA LEU A 11 -12.59 -5.66 3.44
C LEU A 11 -13.21 -6.43 4.61
N ALA A 12 -12.71 -7.63 4.90
CA ALA A 12 -13.15 -8.41 6.06
C ALA A 12 -12.75 -7.72 7.37
N GLU A 13 -11.55 -7.16 7.46
CA GLU A 13 -11.07 -6.38 8.61
C GLU A 13 -11.91 -5.11 8.81
N TRP A 14 -12.21 -4.39 7.72
CA TRP A 14 -13.06 -3.21 7.77
C TRP A 14 -14.47 -3.56 8.30
N ILE A 15 -15.09 -4.64 7.79
CA ILE A 15 -16.38 -5.14 8.29
C ILE A 15 -16.29 -5.54 9.76
N SER A 16 -15.21 -6.21 10.17
CA SER A 16 -14.99 -6.59 11.56
C SER A 16 -14.90 -5.37 12.47
N THR A 17 -14.18 -4.32 12.06
CA THR A 17 -14.06 -3.06 12.80
C THR A 17 -15.41 -2.33 12.89
N LEU A 18 -16.20 -2.35 11.83
CA LEU A 18 -17.56 -1.78 11.83
C LEU A 18 -18.49 -2.49 12.81
N LEU A 19 -18.43 -3.83 12.87
CA LEU A 19 -19.24 -4.64 13.76
C LEU A 19 -18.73 -4.61 15.22
N TYR A 20 -17.43 -4.46 15.41
CA TYR A 20 -16.77 -4.41 16.72
C TYR A 20 -15.88 -3.15 16.85
N PRO A 21 -16.47 -1.96 16.99
CA PRO A 21 -15.72 -0.69 16.99
C PRO A 21 -14.74 -0.58 18.17
N ASN A 22 -14.94 -1.32 19.24
CA ASN A 22 -14.07 -1.38 20.41
C ASN A 22 -13.23 -2.67 20.48
N GLY A 23 -13.13 -3.40 19.35
CA GLY A 23 -12.41 -4.67 19.23
C GLY A 23 -13.30 -5.90 19.50
N PRO A 24 -12.90 -7.08 18.99
CA PRO A 24 -13.72 -8.30 18.94
C PRO A 24 -14.01 -8.93 20.31
N GLN A 25 -13.35 -8.49 21.37
CA GLN A 25 -13.58 -8.93 22.75
C GLN A 25 -14.66 -8.08 23.46
N ASN A 26 -15.14 -7.03 22.82
CA ASN A 26 -16.16 -6.13 23.34
C ASN A 26 -17.53 -6.39 22.69
N PRO A 27 -18.62 -5.87 23.25
CA PRO A 27 -19.92 -5.96 22.62
C PRO A 27 -19.94 -5.38 21.22
N SER A 28 -20.63 -6.05 20.30
CA SER A 28 -20.79 -5.56 18.93
C SER A 28 -21.68 -4.31 18.86
N ALA A 29 -21.59 -3.60 17.75
CA ALA A 29 -22.41 -2.42 17.45
C ALA A 29 -23.90 -2.75 17.26
N LEU A 30 -24.24 -4.01 16.99
CA LEU A 30 -25.60 -4.46 16.78
C LEU A 30 -26.15 -5.23 17.98
N THR A 31 -27.39 -4.90 18.37
CA THR A 31 -28.12 -5.62 19.40
C THR A 31 -29.36 -6.30 18.79
N TYR A 32 -29.69 -7.48 19.28
CA TYR A 32 -30.88 -8.23 18.92
C TYR A 32 -31.50 -8.84 20.19
N ASN A 33 -32.81 -8.68 20.39
CA ASN A 33 -33.53 -9.12 21.59
C ASN A 33 -32.88 -8.67 22.91
N GLY A 34 -32.33 -7.43 22.92
CA GLY A 34 -31.71 -6.85 24.11
C GLY A 34 -30.27 -7.29 24.40
N ALA A 35 -29.67 -8.15 23.57
CA ALA A 35 -28.30 -8.61 23.70
C ALA A 35 -27.44 -8.22 22.48
N PRO A 36 -26.12 -8.00 22.67
CA PRO A 36 -25.20 -7.81 21.55
C PRO A 36 -25.15 -9.07 20.67
N VAL A 37 -25.16 -8.87 19.35
CA VAL A 37 -25.04 -9.96 18.37
C VAL A 37 -23.58 -10.42 18.30
N ALA A 38 -23.33 -11.72 18.42
CA ALA A 38 -22.00 -12.28 18.20
C ALA A 38 -21.75 -12.49 16.70
N PHE A 39 -20.59 -12.05 16.23
CA PHE A 39 -20.18 -12.18 14.83
C PHE A 39 -18.86 -12.95 14.70
N ARG A 40 -18.75 -13.68 13.58
CA ARG A 40 -17.49 -14.16 13.05
C ARG A 40 -17.31 -13.58 11.64
N VAL A 41 -16.28 -12.76 11.44
CA VAL A 41 -15.95 -12.12 10.15
C VAL A 41 -14.66 -12.72 9.64
N TYR A 42 -14.62 -13.14 8.37
CA TYR A 42 -13.42 -13.75 7.78
C TYR A 42 -13.43 -13.66 6.25
N PRO A 43 -12.23 -13.66 5.65
CA PRO A 43 -12.08 -13.85 4.20
C PRO A 43 -12.29 -15.31 3.81
N GLY A 44 -12.72 -15.54 2.56
CA GLY A 44 -12.90 -16.88 2.01
C GLY A 44 -14.30 -17.46 2.24
N TRP A 45 -14.45 -18.73 1.89
CA TRP A 45 -15.72 -19.46 2.03
C TRP A 45 -15.79 -20.21 3.36
N PRO A 46 -16.94 -20.27 4.03
CA PRO A 46 -17.05 -20.93 5.31
C PRO A 46 -16.81 -22.46 5.23
N VAL A 47 -16.16 -23.00 6.24
CA VAL A 47 -16.14 -24.44 6.48
C VAL A 47 -17.50 -24.82 7.06
N THR A 48 -18.24 -25.71 6.40
CA THR A 48 -19.63 -26.04 6.72
C THR A 48 -19.83 -26.46 8.18
N GLN A 49 -18.92 -27.26 8.72
CA GLN A 49 -19.00 -27.71 10.12
C GLN A 49 -18.92 -26.54 11.12
N ASN A 50 -18.01 -25.60 10.88
CA ASN A 50 -17.83 -24.43 11.72
C ASN A 50 -19.03 -23.49 11.59
N LEU A 51 -19.52 -23.26 10.39
CA LEU A 51 -20.70 -22.45 10.11
C LEU A 51 -21.92 -22.98 10.87
N ASN A 52 -22.19 -24.29 10.77
CA ASN A 52 -23.33 -24.91 11.45
C ASN A 52 -23.23 -24.80 12.98
N ALA A 53 -22.02 -24.97 13.54
CA ALA A 53 -21.79 -24.81 14.98
C ALA A 53 -22.02 -23.36 15.43
N ASP A 54 -21.53 -22.38 14.66
CA ASP A 54 -21.74 -20.97 14.93
C ASP A 54 -23.23 -20.59 14.89
N LEU A 55 -23.94 -20.99 13.83
CA LEU A 55 -25.36 -20.70 13.70
C LEU A 55 -26.19 -21.34 14.83
N ALA A 56 -25.87 -22.58 15.21
CA ALA A 56 -26.53 -23.26 16.33
C ALA A 56 -26.30 -22.56 17.69
N SER A 57 -25.17 -21.88 17.85
CA SER A 57 -24.85 -21.05 19.02
C SER A 57 -25.32 -19.61 18.93
N GLY A 58 -26.01 -19.23 17.86
CA GLY A 58 -26.55 -17.88 17.65
C GLY A 58 -25.54 -16.88 17.08
N VAL A 59 -24.37 -17.34 16.63
CA VAL A 59 -23.32 -16.49 16.02
C VAL A 59 -23.64 -16.27 14.55
N VAL A 60 -23.60 -15.00 14.12
CA VAL A 60 -23.75 -14.60 12.72
C VAL A 60 -22.39 -14.65 12.04
N ASN A 61 -22.30 -15.33 10.91
CA ASN A 61 -21.09 -15.36 10.10
C ASN A 61 -21.19 -14.36 8.96
N VAL A 62 -20.12 -13.59 8.75
CA VAL A 62 -19.97 -12.67 7.61
C VAL A 62 -18.67 -13.02 6.91
N ASN A 63 -18.75 -13.41 5.66
CA ASN A 63 -17.56 -13.75 4.89
C ASN A 63 -17.47 -12.94 3.59
N VAL A 64 -16.24 -12.67 3.17
CA VAL A 64 -15.90 -11.94 1.94
C VAL A 64 -15.24 -12.91 0.97
N TYR A 65 -15.81 -13.05 -0.21
CA TYR A 65 -15.34 -13.98 -1.23
C TYR A 65 -15.23 -13.33 -2.61
N PRO A 66 -14.07 -13.39 -3.27
CA PRO A 66 -13.92 -12.92 -4.65
C PRO A 66 -14.52 -13.93 -5.64
N LEU A 67 -15.42 -13.48 -6.50
CA LEU A 67 -15.98 -14.31 -7.55
C LEU A 67 -14.99 -14.48 -8.72
N PRO A 68 -15.15 -15.52 -9.57
CA PRO A 68 -14.22 -15.76 -10.68
C PRO A 68 -14.29 -14.72 -11.81
N SER A 69 -15.34 -13.88 -11.85
CA SER A 69 -15.49 -12.82 -12.86
C SER A 69 -14.43 -11.73 -12.70
N GLU A 70 -13.40 -11.75 -13.50
CA GLU A 70 -12.33 -10.72 -13.50
C GLU A 70 -12.21 -10.10 -14.89
N ARG A 71 -12.08 -8.77 -14.94
CA ARG A 71 -11.76 -8.02 -16.16
C ARG A 71 -10.52 -7.18 -15.94
N ASN A 72 -9.58 -7.27 -16.88
CA ASN A 72 -8.47 -6.33 -16.94
C ASN A 72 -8.97 -5.02 -17.54
N ILE A 73 -8.80 -3.92 -16.80
CA ILE A 73 -9.17 -2.56 -17.18
C ILE A 73 -7.96 -1.62 -17.14
N SER A 74 -6.75 -2.20 -17.22
CA SER A 74 -5.51 -1.43 -17.21
C SER A 74 -5.48 -0.41 -18.34
N THR A 75 -5.06 0.81 -18.01
CA THR A 75 -4.68 1.85 -18.96
C THR A 75 -3.17 1.79 -19.20
N LEU A 76 -2.65 2.57 -20.15
CA LEU A 76 -1.22 2.67 -20.41
C LEU A 76 -0.47 3.41 -19.29
N ASP A 77 -1.15 4.32 -18.58
CA ASP A 77 -0.58 5.05 -17.45
C ASP A 77 -0.53 4.17 -16.20
N LYS A 78 0.67 3.87 -15.78
CA LYS A 78 1.00 3.09 -14.59
C LYS A 78 2.04 3.83 -13.77
N ASP A 79 1.68 5.04 -13.30
CA ASP A 79 2.59 5.87 -12.55
C ASP A 79 2.92 5.23 -11.20
N PRO A 80 4.21 5.00 -10.90
CA PRO A 80 4.63 4.53 -9.60
C PRO A 80 4.49 5.64 -8.56
N TRP A 81 4.29 5.24 -7.30
CA TRP A 81 4.28 6.17 -6.17
C TRP A 81 5.24 5.72 -5.06
N ILE A 82 5.67 6.68 -4.26
CA ILE A 82 6.51 6.40 -3.08
C ILE A 82 5.58 6.05 -1.91
N LEU A 83 5.71 4.83 -1.39
CA LEU A 83 4.97 4.38 -0.22
C LEU A 83 5.64 4.89 1.07
N SER A 84 6.96 4.78 1.13
CA SER A 84 7.74 5.28 2.26
C SER A 84 9.13 5.71 1.81
N GLN A 85 9.62 6.76 2.47
CA GLN A 85 10.95 7.30 2.26
C GLN A 85 11.52 7.71 3.62
N PRO A 86 12.67 7.17 4.05
CA PRO A 86 13.31 7.60 5.28
C PRO A 86 13.84 9.03 5.14
N THR A 87 13.91 9.74 6.25
CA THR A 87 14.61 11.02 6.29
C THR A 87 16.11 10.78 6.22
N PRO A 88 16.87 11.52 5.36
CA PRO A 88 18.32 11.41 5.32
C PRO A 88 18.95 11.70 6.69
N THR A 89 19.96 10.93 7.08
CA THR A 89 20.74 11.15 8.29
C THR A 89 22.04 11.91 8.02
N LEU A 90 22.55 11.79 6.80
CA LEU A 90 23.61 12.65 6.29
C LEU A 90 23.08 14.04 5.97
N THR A 91 23.96 15.02 5.99
CA THR A 91 23.69 16.39 5.55
C THR A 91 24.75 16.85 4.58
N THR A 92 24.40 17.70 3.62
CA THR A 92 25.35 18.38 2.75
C THR A 92 25.08 19.85 2.73
N SER A 93 26.14 20.66 2.71
CA SER A 93 26.05 22.10 2.51
C SER A 93 26.99 22.53 1.41
N VAL A 94 26.52 23.46 0.57
CA VAL A 94 27.32 24.00 -0.54
C VAL A 94 27.67 25.45 -0.22
N SER A 95 28.94 25.79 -0.34
CA SER A 95 29.44 27.17 -0.19
C SER A 95 30.48 27.46 -1.27
N GLY A 96 30.15 28.32 -2.23
CA GLY A 96 31.00 28.60 -3.36
C GLY A 96 31.34 27.33 -4.17
N GLN A 97 32.60 26.98 -4.18
CA GLN A 97 33.14 25.80 -4.89
C GLN A 97 33.33 24.57 -3.98
N THR A 98 32.76 24.58 -2.79
CA THR A 98 32.94 23.53 -1.80
C THR A 98 31.62 22.89 -1.38
N VAL A 99 31.65 21.56 -1.20
CA VAL A 99 30.57 20.76 -0.60
C VAL A 99 31.10 20.20 0.72
N THR A 100 30.45 20.49 1.83
CA THR A 100 30.76 19.91 3.14
C THR A 100 29.75 18.82 3.46
N ILE A 101 30.24 17.64 3.86
CA ILE A 101 29.43 16.48 4.24
C ILE A 101 29.42 16.40 5.78
N GLY A 102 28.23 16.28 6.34
CA GLY A 102 28.01 16.16 7.78
C GLY A 102 26.90 15.19 8.13
N GLY A 103 26.42 15.26 9.36
CA GLY A 103 25.38 14.37 9.88
C GLY A 103 25.90 12.99 10.29
N THR A 104 24.97 12.04 10.44
CA THR A 104 25.27 10.64 10.81
C THR A 104 25.37 9.79 9.57
N VAL A 105 26.46 9.02 9.45
CA VAL A 105 26.66 8.12 8.31
C VAL A 105 25.78 6.89 8.46
N THR A 106 24.92 6.66 7.48
CA THR A 106 24.05 5.47 7.39
C THR A 106 24.31 4.77 6.06
N ALA A 107 24.65 3.49 6.13
CA ALA A 107 24.86 2.67 4.93
C ALA A 107 23.59 2.60 4.08
N GLY A 108 23.76 2.68 2.76
CA GLY A 108 22.64 2.67 1.82
C GLY A 108 22.11 4.05 1.46
N GLU A 109 22.51 5.14 2.13
CA GLU A 109 22.33 6.50 1.63
C GLU A 109 23.28 6.76 0.45
N ALA A 110 23.01 7.75 -0.38
CA ALA A 110 23.91 8.17 -1.44
C ALA A 110 24.13 9.68 -1.37
N VAL A 111 25.36 10.11 -1.59
CA VAL A 111 25.69 11.52 -1.72
C VAL A 111 25.97 11.83 -3.17
N GLY A 112 25.21 12.78 -3.74
CA GLY A 112 25.38 13.26 -5.11
C GLY A 112 25.92 14.66 -5.15
N ILE A 113 26.83 14.92 -6.08
CA ILE A 113 27.35 16.24 -6.44
C ILE A 113 27.06 16.48 -7.93
N SER A 114 26.51 17.61 -8.25
CA SER A 114 26.32 18.06 -9.64
C SER A 114 27.21 19.26 -9.92
N VAL A 115 27.98 19.16 -10.99
CA VAL A 115 28.94 20.19 -11.45
C VAL A 115 28.62 20.51 -12.91
N GLY A 116 28.19 21.73 -13.20
CA GLY A 116 27.90 22.17 -14.57
C GLY A 116 26.84 21.29 -15.26
N GLY A 117 25.90 20.68 -14.52
CA GLY A 117 24.86 19.79 -15.07
C GLY A 117 25.25 18.31 -15.14
N THR A 118 26.49 17.94 -14.89
CA THR A 118 26.92 16.55 -14.75
C THR A 118 26.84 16.12 -13.30
N SER A 119 26.22 14.95 -13.05
CA SER A 119 25.99 14.42 -11.71
C SER A 119 26.91 13.23 -11.43
N TYR A 120 27.48 13.23 -10.25
CA TYR A 120 28.31 12.17 -9.69
C TYR A 120 27.71 11.73 -8.36
N ALA A 121 27.66 10.43 -8.11
CA ALA A 121 27.06 9.90 -6.87
C ALA A 121 27.92 8.80 -6.28
N TYR A 122 27.99 8.79 -4.96
CA TYR A 122 28.65 7.75 -4.17
C TYR A 122 27.65 7.08 -3.24
N LEU A 123 27.58 5.76 -3.25
CA LEU A 123 26.77 4.95 -2.36
C LEU A 123 27.53 4.70 -1.06
N VAL A 124 26.98 5.19 0.04
CA VAL A 124 27.61 5.14 1.39
C VAL A 124 27.66 3.71 1.91
N GLN A 125 28.84 3.33 2.38
CA GLN A 125 29.14 2.01 2.94
C GLN A 125 29.09 2.04 4.49
N ALA A 126 28.95 0.88 5.11
CA ALA A 126 28.81 0.77 6.58
C ALA A 126 30.06 1.26 7.36
N SER A 127 31.25 1.22 6.74
CA SER A 127 32.51 1.66 7.35
C SER A 127 32.89 3.11 7.02
N ASP A 128 32.03 3.83 6.30
CA ASP A 128 32.35 5.18 5.89
C ASP A 128 32.30 6.19 7.04
N THR A 129 33.04 7.24 6.83
CA THR A 129 33.02 8.50 7.60
C THR A 129 32.75 9.65 6.62
N PRO A 130 32.32 10.82 7.08
CA PRO A 130 32.19 11.97 6.18
C PRO A 130 33.45 12.27 5.36
N GLY A 131 34.64 12.00 5.93
CA GLY A 131 35.92 12.16 5.24
C GLY A 131 36.15 11.13 4.14
N THR A 132 35.83 9.86 4.35
CA THR A 132 35.97 8.82 3.31
C THR A 132 34.99 9.03 2.19
N ILE A 133 33.76 9.48 2.49
CA ILE A 133 32.75 9.86 1.49
C ILE A 133 33.25 11.03 0.64
N ALA A 134 33.82 12.06 1.28
CA ALA A 134 34.39 13.23 0.57
C ALA A 134 35.55 12.80 -0.36
N ALA A 135 36.45 11.93 0.12
CA ALA A 135 37.55 11.41 -0.68
C ALA A 135 37.05 10.60 -1.88
N ALA A 136 36.06 9.74 -1.67
CA ALA A 136 35.45 8.93 -2.75
C ALA A 136 34.78 9.82 -3.82
N LEU A 137 34.01 10.84 -3.40
CA LEU A 137 33.39 11.80 -4.30
C LEU A 137 34.41 12.61 -5.07
N ALA A 138 35.49 13.07 -4.44
CA ALA A 138 36.57 13.78 -5.13
C ALA A 138 37.27 12.90 -6.17
N GLY A 139 37.34 11.59 -5.95
CA GLY A 139 37.84 10.65 -6.95
C GLY A 139 36.93 10.45 -8.17
N LEU A 140 35.65 10.74 -8.02
CA LEU A 140 34.66 10.65 -9.12
C LEU A 140 34.52 11.94 -9.92
N VAL A 141 34.65 13.10 -9.25
CA VAL A 141 34.44 14.42 -9.85
C VAL A 141 35.76 14.94 -10.45
N PRO A 142 35.85 15.28 -11.74
CA PRO A 142 37.04 15.87 -12.33
C PRO A 142 37.48 17.16 -11.62
N ASP A 143 38.77 17.34 -11.47
CA ASP A 143 39.38 18.53 -10.84
C ASP A 143 38.92 18.82 -9.41
N ALA A 144 38.40 17.79 -8.73
CA ALA A 144 38.01 17.90 -7.32
C ALA A 144 39.12 17.43 -6.39
N THR A 145 39.16 18.03 -5.22
CA THR A 145 40.07 17.64 -4.12
C THR A 145 39.25 17.48 -2.83
N ALA A 146 39.66 16.54 -1.98
CA ALA A 146 39.05 16.35 -0.67
C ALA A 146 39.99 16.80 0.47
N SER A 147 39.41 17.46 1.47
CA SER A 147 40.11 17.79 2.72
C SER A 147 39.15 17.58 3.90
N GLY A 148 39.43 16.55 4.73
CA GLY A 148 38.49 16.12 5.76
C GLY A 148 37.15 15.74 5.14
N ALA A 149 36.06 16.31 5.65
CA ALA A 149 34.70 16.09 5.16
C ALA A 149 34.26 17.04 4.03
N THR A 150 35.19 17.72 3.39
CA THR A 150 34.91 18.76 2.39
C THR A 150 35.48 18.36 1.03
N VAL A 151 34.66 18.51 -0.02
CA VAL A 151 35.04 18.37 -1.43
C VAL A 151 35.10 19.77 -2.04
N THR A 152 36.23 20.12 -2.67
CA THR A 152 36.42 21.39 -3.39
C THR A 152 36.55 21.09 -4.87
N VAL A 153 35.76 21.79 -5.71
CA VAL A 153 35.80 21.67 -7.18
C VAL A 153 36.21 23.02 -7.76
N ALA A 154 37.49 23.18 -8.08
CA ALA A 154 38.11 24.47 -8.43
C ALA A 154 37.48 25.19 -9.64
N THR A 155 36.88 24.46 -10.57
CA THR A 155 36.31 24.99 -11.83
C THR A 155 34.78 24.97 -11.83
N ALA A 156 34.13 24.74 -10.66
CA ALA A 156 32.69 24.56 -10.61
C ALA A 156 31.92 25.84 -10.90
N ALA A 157 31.23 25.87 -12.05
CA ALA A 157 30.06 26.71 -12.25
C ALA A 157 28.83 25.88 -11.87
N ASN A 158 27.94 26.39 -10.99
CA ASN A 158 26.72 25.71 -10.56
C ASN A 158 26.97 24.38 -9.84
N LEU A 159 27.59 24.45 -8.66
CA LEU A 159 27.76 23.33 -7.76
C LEU A 159 26.49 23.09 -6.96
N ALA A 160 25.98 21.86 -6.95
CA ALA A 160 24.86 21.45 -6.13
C ALA A 160 25.14 20.09 -5.50
N SER A 161 24.55 19.81 -4.34
CA SER A 161 24.61 18.52 -3.68
C SER A 161 23.24 18.05 -3.23
N ARG A 162 23.05 16.74 -3.22
CA ARG A 162 21.84 16.09 -2.73
C ARG A 162 22.18 14.78 -2.04
N ILE A 163 21.33 14.38 -1.11
CA ILE A 163 21.38 13.07 -0.48
C ILE A 163 20.22 12.24 -0.99
N GLY A 164 20.54 11.06 -1.48
CA GLY A 164 19.58 10.05 -1.85
C GLY A 164 19.40 9.05 -0.71
N VAL A 165 18.17 8.58 -0.55
CA VAL A 165 17.82 7.54 0.43
C VAL A 165 17.08 6.41 -0.29
N PRO A 166 17.15 5.17 0.22
CA PRO A 166 16.35 4.08 -0.29
C PRO A 166 14.87 4.36 0.02
N ALA A 167 14.04 4.45 -1.01
CA ALA A 167 12.61 4.63 -0.91
C ALA A 167 11.89 3.36 -1.35
N THR A 168 10.81 3.02 -0.67
CA THR A 168 9.90 1.97 -1.11
C THR A 168 8.94 2.53 -2.14
N VAL A 169 9.06 2.04 -3.37
CA VAL A 169 8.24 2.46 -4.51
C VAL A 169 7.27 1.36 -4.87
N VAL A 170 6.02 1.72 -5.09
CA VAL A 170 4.95 0.83 -5.54
C VAL A 170 4.62 1.15 -6.99
N THR A 171 4.66 0.11 -7.83
CA THR A 171 4.35 0.21 -9.25
C THR A 171 3.10 -0.60 -9.57
N PRO A 172 2.04 0.00 -10.17
CA PRO A 172 0.88 -0.75 -10.64
C PRO A 172 1.29 -1.70 -11.78
N VAL A 173 0.93 -2.97 -11.65
CA VAL A 173 1.19 -3.98 -12.69
C VAL A 173 -0.01 -4.12 -13.61
N LYS A 174 -1.20 -4.27 -13.02
CA LYS A 174 -2.47 -4.35 -13.74
C LYS A 174 -3.58 -3.73 -12.90
N ARG A 175 -4.54 -3.09 -13.56
CA ARG A 175 -5.79 -2.65 -12.96
C ARG A 175 -6.91 -3.60 -13.35
N GLN A 176 -7.68 -4.03 -12.38
CA GLN A 176 -8.70 -5.04 -12.59
C GLN A 176 -10.01 -4.68 -11.89
N SER A 177 -11.11 -5.10 -12.50
CA SER A 177 -12.44 -5.08 -11.91
C SER A 177 -12.85 -6.52 -11.64
N ARG A 178 -13.29 -6.80 -10.42
CA ARG A 178 -13.74 -8.11 -9.98
C ARG A 178 -14.96 -7.99 -9.09
N GLN A 179 -15.89 -8.93 -9.21
CA GLN A 179 -17.03 -8.98 -8.32
C GLN A 179 -16.66 -9.70 -7.02
N PHE A 180 -17.03 -9.09 -5.90
CA PHE A 180 -16.89 -9.64 -4.56
C PHE A 180 -18.28 -9.92 -4.00
N GLN A 181 -18.39 -11.01 -3.27
CA GLN A 181 -19.57 -11.45 -2.56
C GLN A 181 -19.31 -11.34 -1.06
N ILE A 182 -20.11 -10.54 -0.37
CA ILE A 182 -20.13 -10.46 1.08
C ILE A 182 -21.38 -11.21 1.52
N VAL A 183 -21.20 -12.29 2.26
CA VAL A 183 -22.29 -13.19 2.63
C VAL A 183 -22.59 -13.08 4.11
N VAL A 184 -23.85 -12.83 4.42
CA VAL A 184 -24.37 -12.86 5.79
C VAL A 184 -25.11 -14.18 6.01
N TRP A 185 -24.62 -14.98 6.96
CA TRP A 185 -25.24 -16.21 7.42
C TRP A 185 -25.77 -16.01 8.85
N ALA A 186 -27.05 -16.21 9.04
CA ALA A 186 -27.69 -15.99 10.34
C ALA A 186 -28.59 -17.14 10.75
N PRO A 187 -28.83 -17.36 12.07
CA PRO A 187 -29.73 -18.41 12.58
C PRO A 187 -31.23 -18.09 12.41
N SER A 188 -31.57 -16.87 11.95
CA SER A 188 -32.96 -16.47 11.70
C SER A 188 -33.06 -15.46 10.57
N PRO A 189 -34.22 -15.40 9.85
CA PRO A 189 -34.40 -14.46 8.76
C PRO A 189 -34.40 -13.00 9.24
N VAL A 190 -34.95 -12.72 10.41
CA VAL A 190 -34.99 -11.36 10.97
C VAL A 190 -33.58 -10.84 11.28
N LEU A 191 -32.73 -11.69 11.86
CA LEU A 191 -31.37 -11.32 12.19
C LEU A 191 -30.52 -11.17 10.93
N ARG A 192 -30.70 -12.08 9.94
CA ARG A 192 -30.09 -11.96 8.61
C ARG A 192 -30.36 -10.59 7.98
N ASP A 193 -31.65 -10.20 7.92
CA ASP A 193 -32.03 -8.97 7.24
C ASP A 193 -31.54 -7.73 7.99
N ARG A 194 -31.58 -7.76 9.33
CA ARG A 194 -31.04 -6.68 10.16
C ARG A 194 -29.55 -6.46 9.96
N VAL A 195 -28.77 -7.54 10.00
CA VAL A 195 -27.32 -7.48 9.81
C VAL A 195 -26.97 -7.07 8.39
N ALA A 196 -27.61 -7.68 7.39
CA ALA A 196 -27.33 -7.35 5.99
C ALA A 196 -27.71 -5.92 5.66
N SER A 197 -28.85 -5.39 6.15
CA SER A 197 -29.22 -3.99 5.94
C SER A 197 -28.25 -3.01 6.64
N PHE A 198 -27.75 -3.36 7.82
CA PHE A 198 -26.72 -2.58 8.49
C PHE A 198 -25.45 -2.52 7.66
N LEU A 199 -24.93 -3.69 7.22
CA LEU A 199 -23.72 -3.75 6.39
C LEU A 199 -23.91 -3.02 5.05
N ASP A 200 -25.06 -3.20 4.40
CA ASP A 200 -25.35 -2.60 3.09
C ASP A 200 -25.34 -1.07 3.16
N SER A 201 -25.87 -0.49 4.23
CA SER A 201 -25.87 0.97 4.42
C SER A 201 -24.45 1.54 4.57
N TRP A 202 -23.57 0.87 5.30
CA TRP A 202 -22.20 1.31 5.51
C TRP A 202 -21.28 1.01 4.32
N LEU A 203 -21.46 -0.16 3.68
CA LEU A 203 -20.72 -0.53 2.48
C LEU A 203 -21.12 0.36 1.28
N GLY A 204 -22.37 0.83 1.23
CA GLY A 204 -22.83 1.77 0.22
C GLY A 204 -22.12 3.12 0.27
N ASP A 205 -21.69 3.55 1.46
CA ASP A 205 -20.90 4.76 1.67
C ASP A 205 -19.39 4.53 1.48
N LEU A 206 -18.96 3.27 1.50
CA LEU A 206 -17.53 2.91 1.33
C LEU A 206 -17.14 2.92 -0.14
N TYR A 207 -16.94 4.11 -0.71
CA TYR A 207 -16.49 4.23 -2.09
C TYR A 207 -15.02 3.81 -2.26
N ARG A 208 -14.17 4.06 -1.26
CA ARG A 208 -12.73 3.86 -1.33
C ARG A 208 -12.21 3.12 -0.10
N LEU A 209 -11.71 1.91 -0.30
CA LEU A 209 -11.07 1.08 0.72
C LEU A 209 -9.56 1.25 0.61
N PRO A 210 -8.87 1.86 1.61
CA PRO A 210 -7.41 1.96 1.60
C PRO A 210 -6.78 0.58 1.71
N LEU A 211 -5.75 0.32 0.90
CA LEU A 211 -4.97 -0.92 0.92
C LEU A 211 -3.60 -0.71 1.58
N PRO A 212 -2.95 -1.78 2.10
CA PRO A 212 -1.70 -1.67 2.84
C PRO A 212 -0.52 -1.06 2.07
N ASP A 213 -0.56 -1.08 0.75
CA ASP A 213 0.47 -0.54 -0.13
C ASP A 213 0.24 0.94 -0.53
N GLY A 214 -0.70 1.61 0.12
CA GLY A 214 -1.07 3.00 -0.15
C GLY A 214 -1.99 3.18 -1.36
N SER A 215 -2.31 2.10 -2.10
CA SER A 215 -3.36 2.12 -3.11
C SER A 215 -4.76 2.09 -2.48
N ALA A 216 -5.79 2.05 -3.30
CA ALA A 216 -7.15 1.89 -2.81
C ALA A 216 -7.97 1.03 -3.78
N ALA A 217 -8.85 0.21 -3.20
CA ALA A 217 -9.90 -0.45 -3.94
C ALA A 217 -11.18 0.41 -3.95
N ASN A 218 -11.79 0.57 -5.12
CA ASN A 218 -13.04 1.30 -5.27
C ASN A 218 -14.20 0.30 -5.32
N LEU A 219 -15.16 0.47 -4.41
CA LEU A 219 -16.32 -0.39 -4.28
C LEU A 219 -17.52 0.24 -4.99
N LYS A 220 -18.27 -0.59 -5.73
CA LYS A 220 -19.52 -0.20 -6.38
C LYS A 220 -20.56 -1.27 -6.12
N TYR A 221 -21.66 -0.88 -5.51
CA TYR A 221 -22.79 -1.78 -5.28
C TYR A 221 -23.31 -2.40 -6.59
N HIS A 222 -23.62 -3.67 -6.56
CA HIS A 222 -24.19 -4.39 -7.69
C HIS A 222 -25.62 -4.87 -7.40
N ASN A 223 -25.81 -5.78 -6.45
CA ASN A 223 -27.13 -6.25 -6.01
C ASN A 223 -27.05 -6.97 -4.65
N SER A 224 -28.23 -7.29 -4.07
CA SER A 224 -28.33 -7.97 -2.77
C SER A 224 -29.46 -9.00 -2.76
N PRO A 225 -29.26 -10.21 -3.34
CA PRO A 225 -30.27 -11.26 -3.30
C PRO A 225 -30.35 -11.95 -1.94
N VAL A 226 -31.55 -12.38 -1.58
CA VAL A 226 -31.82 -13.25 -0.44
C VAL A 226 -31.87 -14.69 -0.93
N ASN A 227 -31.23 -15.60 -0.17
CA ASN A 227 -31.17 -17.02 -0.50
C ASN A 227 -31.58 -17.86 0.71
N ASP A 228 -32.77 -18.43 0.65
CA ASP A 228 -33.35 -19.24 1.74
C ASP A 228 -33.36 -20.76 1.44
N LEU A 229 -32.53 -21.21 0.51
CA LEU A 229 -32.47 -22.64 0.13
C LEU A 229 -32.07 -23.56 1.28
N LEU A 230 -31.28 -23.05 2.26
CA LEU A 230 -30.81 -23.79 3.45
C LEU A 230 -31.63 -23.49 4.71
N GLN A 231 -32.82 -22.92 4.60
CA GLN A 231 -33.68 -22.62 5.76
C GLN A 231 -34.02 -23.85 6.59
N LYS A 232 -34.17 -25.03 5.96
CA LYS A 232 -34.46 -26.30 6.65
C LYS A 232 -33.31 -26.74 7.57
N GLU A 233 -32.09 -26.27 7.29
CA GLU A 233 -30.88 -26.53 8.06
C GLU A 233 -30.62 -25.42 9.09
N GLY A 234 -31.54 -24.46 9.25
CA GLY A 234 -31.39 -23.33 10.17
C GLY A 234 -30.39 -22.26 9.69
N ALA A 235 -30.02 -22.29 8.42
CA ALA A 235 -29.10 -21.32 7.83
C ALA A 235 -29.85 -20.35 6.92
N TRP A 236 -29.88 -19.09 7.30
CA TRP A 236 -30.51 -18.00 6.53
C TRP A 236 -29.44 -17.13 5.94
N ARG A 237 -29.48 -16.95 4.62
CA ARG A 237 -28.41 -16.30 3.86
C ARG A 237 -28.88 -15.09 3.09
N ARG A 238 -28.08 -14.00 3.13
CA ARG A 238 -28.21 -12.87 2.21
C ARG A 238 -26.84 -12.49 1.68
N ASP A 239 -26.78 -12.26 0.40
CA ASP A 239 -25.57 -11.90 -0.31
C ASP A 239 -25.59 -10.42 -0.65
N LEU A 240 -24.43 -9.76 -0.51
CA LEU A 240 -24.19 -8.40 -0.96
C LEU A 240 -23.10 -8.47 -2.02
N PHE A 241 -23.40 -8.10 -3.25
CA PHE A 241 -22.46 -8.12 -4.36
C PHE A 241 -21.96 -6.72 -4.64
N TYR A 242 -20.64 -6.61 -4.71
CA TYR A 242 -19.93 -5.37 -5.05
C TYR A 242 -18.96 -5.62 -6.19
N GLU A 243 -18.95 -4.73 -7.19
CA GLU A 243 -17.86 -4.64 -8.15
C GLU A 243 -16.74 -3.86 -7.48
N VAL A 244 -15.54 -4.45 -7.45
CA VAL A 244 -14.37 -3.83 -6.82
C VAL A 244 -13.29 -3.63 -7.87
N ILE A 245 -12.85 -2.37 -8.00
CA ILE A 245 -11.78 -1.97 -8.90
C ILE A 245 -10.53 -1.72 -8.06
N PHE A 246 -9.46 -2.43 -8.37
CA PHE A 246 -8.20 -2.34 -7.65
C PHE A 246 -6.99 -2.60 -8.55
N ASP A 247 -5.82 -2.22 -8.08
CA ASP A 247 -4.56 -2.47 -8.77
C ASP A 247 -3.83 -3.66 -8.13
N THR A 248 -3.31 -4.56 -8.96
CA THR A 248 -2.23 -5.46 -8.52
C THR A 248 -0.94 -4.68 -8.65
N THR A 249 -0.14 -4.65 -7.58
CA THR A 249 1.04 -3.82 -7.49
C THR A 249 2.31 -4.64 -7.25
N ARG A 250 3.45 -4.05 -7.59
CA ARG A 250 4.78 -4.54 -7.25
C ARG A 250 5.49 -3.49 -6.39
N THR A 251 6.15 -3.94 -5.35
CA THR A 251 6.92 -3.08 -4.45
C THR A 251 8.41 -3.32 -4.66
N GLU A 252 9.16 -2.24 -4.83
CA GLU A 252 10.61 -2.26 -5.02
C GLU A 252 11.26 -1.19 -4.14
N THR A 253 12.52 -1.43 -3.74
CA THR A 253 13.34 -0.40 -3.09
C THR A 253 14.19 0.27 -4.17
N LEU A 254 13.99 1.55 -4.37
CA LEU A 254 14.73 2.37 -5.32
C LEU A 254 15.39 3.54 -4.59
N MET A 255 16.56 3.95 -5.10
CA MET A 255 17.22 5.16 -4.59
C MET A 255 16.50 6.40 -5.10
N THR A 256 16.29 7.36 -4.21
CA THR A 256 15.81 8.69 -4.63
C THR A 256 16.87 9.38 -5.48
N VAL A 257 16.43 10.20 -6.44
CA VAL A 257 17.33 10.83 -7.40
C VAL A 257 18.27 11.83 -6.70
N VAL A 258 19.56 11.58 -6.80
CA VAL A 258 20.61 12.48 -6.29
C VAL A 258 21.15 13.44 -7.36
N GLY A 259 20.88 13.15 -8.63
CA GLY A 259 21.21 14.02 -9.76
C GLY A 259 20.62 13.45 -11.06
N THR A 260 20.38 14.31 -12.04
CA THR A 260 19.93 13.93 -13.38
C THR A 260 20.97 14.36 -14.40
N THR A 261 21.43 13.41 -15.24
CA THR A 261 22.21 13.73 -16.44
C THR A 261 21.29 13.55 -17.64
N LEU A 262 20.93 14.62 -18.33
CA LEU A 262 20.22 14.54 -19.61
C LEU A 262 21.23 14.29 -20.73
N SER A 263 21.34 13.05 -21.21
CA SER A 263 22.00 12.74 -22.47
C SER A 263 20.95 12.71 -23.57
N LEU A 264 20.83 13.80 -24.35
CA LEU A 264 20.08 13.82 -25.60
C LEU A 264 20.96 13.18 -26.70
N SER A 265 20.73 11.89 -26.95
CA SER A 265 21.21 11.29 -28.22
C SER A 265 20.20 11.65 -29.32
N LEU A 266 20.54 12.64 -30.15
CA LEU A 266 19.87 12.86 -31.43
C LEU A 266 20.25 11.67 -32.33
N GLN A 267 19.32 10.70 -32.46
CA GLN A 267 19.45 9.69 -33.51
C GLN A 267 19.07 10.38 -34.84
N PRO A 268 19.96 10.42 -35.85
CA PRO A 268 19.58 10.96 -37.14
C PRO A 268 18.46 10.12 -37.73
N ALA A 269 17.42 10.78 -38.22
CA ALA A 269 16.33 10.12 -38.93
C ALA A 269 16.86 9.36 -40.15
N PRO A 270 16.29 8.18 -40.49
CA PRO A 270 16.67 7.37 -41.64
C PRO A 270 16.41 8.07 -42.94
#